data_06c971cc50fdf4bd1954a4abd3d7882b
#
_entry.id   06c971cc50fdf4bd1954a4abd3d7882b
#
_cell.length_a   1.000
_cell.length_b   1.000
_cell.length_c   1.000
_cell.angle_alpha   90.00
_cell.angle_beta   90.00
_cell.angle_gamma   90.00
#
_symmetry.space_group_name_H-M   'P 1'
#
loop_
_entity.id
_entity.type
_entity.pdbx_description
1 polymer ?
#
loop_
_entity_poly.entity_id
_entity_poly.type
_entity_poly.pdbx_seq_one_letter_code
_entity_poly.pdbx_strand_id
1 'polypeptide(L)'
;MRTKTLSCCKYLAGAAALAALVACGGGGGDGGDGSGTGTLKLALTDAPSCGYDAVNVTVQKIRVHQSATAADDASGWHELTLNPARRVDLLSLTNGVLEELGELPLPTGKYTQMRLVLAGNGGAAPFANSVVPTGSGEVALTTPSGQQSGVKMNVNIDIAANQMADFVLDFDACKSVVTAGASGRYLLKPVVAVIPRLVSGVQGFVEPVAGTTVTLQSQGEVVRATVPDASGRYLLR
;
A
#
# COMPACT_ATOMS: atom_id res chain seq x y z
N MET A 1 -69.37 48.01 2.74
CA MET A 1 -70.22 48.08 1.51
C MET A 1 -70.08 46.83 0.73
N ARG A 2 -71.21 46.10 0.61
CA ARG A 2 -71.56 45.07 -0.38
C ARG A 2 -70.60 43.90 -0.60
N THR A 3 -70.79 42.74 0.04
CA THR A 3 -71.81 41.69 -0.28
C THR A 3 -71.80 41.21 -1.73
N LYS A 4 -71.53 39.89 -1.94
CA LYS A 4 -72.37 38.87 -2.53
C LYS A 4 -71.52 37.61 -2.76
N THR A 5 -71.64 36.56 -2.08
CA THR A 5 -72.61 35.43 -2.02
C THR A 5 -72.87 34.71 -3.37
N LEU A 6 -72.93 33.43 -3.20
CA LEU A 6 -73.54 32.33 -3.94
C LEU A 6 -72.62 31.58 -4.93
N SER A 7 -72.64 30.31 -5.11
CA SER A 7 -73.50 29.22 -4.64
C SER A 7 -73.00 27.91 -5.15
N CYS A 8 -72.98 26.93 -4.31
CA CYS A 8 -73.46 25.54 -4.50
C CYS A 8 -73.47 24.92 -5.91
N CYS A 9 -72.78 23.83 -6.06
CA CYS A 9 -73.46 22.62 -6.61
C CYS A 9 -72.74 21.34 -6.19
N LYS A 10 -73.49 20.52 -5.47
CA LYS A 10 -73.27 19.09 -5.23
C LYS A 10 -73.41 18.31 -6.53
N TYR A 11 -72.61 17.30 -6.81
CA TYR A 11 -73.09 16.02 -7.33
C TYR A 11 -72.16 14.88 -6.87
N LEU A 12 -72.82 13.87 -6.42
CA LEU A 12 -72.38 12.54 -5.99
C LEU A 12 -71.93 11.66 -7.14
N ALA A 13 -71.19 10.66 -6.73
CA ALA A 13 -71.12 9.27 -7.20
C ALA A 13 -70.07 8.89 -8.21
N GLY A 14 -69.38 7.82 -7.88
CA GLY A 14 -68.61 6.99 -8.80
C GLY A 14 -67.43 6.30 -8.16
N ALA A 15 -67.67 5.24 -7.40
CA ALA A 15 -66.62 4.32 -6.96
C ALA A 15 -66.07 3.55 -8.17
N ALA A 16 -64.73 3.61 -8.33
CA ALA A 16 -64.01 2.58 -9.09
C ALA A 16 -62.64 2.39 -8.43
N ALA A 17 -62.52 1.36 -7.64
CA ALA A 17 -61.26 0.85 -7.12
C ALA A 17 -60.50 0.21 -8.27
N LEU A 18 -59.41 0.87 -8.72
CA LEU A 18 -58.40 0.20 -9.54
C LEU A 18 -57.21 -0.08 -8.62
N ALA A 19 -57.10 -1.33 -8.22
CA ALA A 19 -55.91 -1.88 -7.60
C ALA A 19 -54.77 -1.90 -8.65
N ALA A 20 -53.85 -0.95 -8.57
CA ALA A 20 -52.61 -1.02 -9.30
C ALA A 20 -51.67 -1.94 -8.53
N LEU A 21 -51.53 -3.17 -8.99
CA LEU A 21 -50.45 -4.08 -8.61
C LEU A 21 -49.15 -3.50 -9.16
N VAL A 22 -48.43 -2.80 -8.32
CA VAL A 22 -47.02 -2.48 -8.58
C VAL A 22 -46.22 -3.75 -8.36
N ALA A 23 -45.96 -4.47 -9.45
CA ALA A 23 -44.97 -5.53 -9.48
C ALA A 23 -43.59 -4.90 -9.27
N CYS A 24 -43.06 -4.97 -8.05
CA CYS A 24 -41.66 -4.80 -7.79
C CYS A 24 -40.86 -5.95 -8.40
N GLY A 25 -40.66 -5.89 -9.71
CA GLY A 25 -39.66 -6.68 -10.43
C GLY A 25 -38.40 -5.84 -10.60
N GLY A 26 -37.72 -5.60 -9.51
CA GLY A 26 -36.42 -4.94 -9.51
C GLY A 26 -35.33 -5.96 -9.31
N GLY A 27 -35.03 -6.74 -10.34
CA GLY A 27 -33.72 -7.38 -10.45
C GLY A 27 -32.69 -6.32 -10.84
N GLY A 28 -32.39 -5.41 -9.93
CA GLY A 28 -31.17 -4.58 -9.99
C GLY A 28 -30.02 -5.49 -9.62
N GLY A 29 -29.30 -5.99 -10.63
CA GLY A 29 -27.93 -6.41 -10.41
C GLY A 29 -27.19 -5.16 -9.94
N ASP A 30 -26.94 -5.05 -8.66
CA ASP A 30 -25.90 -4.20 -8.14
C ASP A 30 -24.59 -4.70 -8.76
N GLY A 31 -24.25 -4.15 -9.92
CA GLY A 31 -22.88 -3.97 -10.31
C GLY A 31 -22.30 -3.05 -9.26
N GLY A 32 -21.84 -3.61 -8.15
CA GLY A 32 -21.10 -2.88 -7.13
C GLY A 32 -19.94 -2.23 -7.83
N ASP A 33 -20.06 -0.93 -8.09
CA ASP A 33 -18.91 -0.09 -8.28
C ASP A 33 -17.97 -0.44 -7.13
N GLY A 34 -16.80 -0.99 -7.48
CA GLY A 34 -15.78 -1.42 -6.53
C GLY A 34 -15.13 -0.28 -5.76
N SER A 35 -15.95 0.61 -5.18
CA SER A 35 -15.51 1.75 -4.37
C SER A 35 -15.16 1.33 -2.94
N GLY A 36 -14.52 0.20 -2.77
CA GLY A 36 -13.92 -0.20 -1.50
C GLY A 36 -12.49 0.31 -1.34
N THR A 37 -11.97 0.24 -0.13
CA THR A 37 -10.56 0.42 0.16
C THR A 37 -9.95 -0.89 0.62
N GLY A 38 -8.72 -1.15 0.22
CA GLY A 38 -7.83 -2.15 0.80
C GLY A 38 -6.57 -1.49 1.34
N THR A 39 -5.62 -2.29 1.79
CA THR A 39 -4.38 -1.80 2.37
C THR A 39 -3.19 -2.42 1.66
N LEU A 40 -2.27 -1.57 1.20
CA LEU A 40 -0.95 -1.99 0.74
C LEU A 40 0.02 -1.91 1.91
N LYS A 41 0.64 -3.03 2.27
CA LYS A 41 1.72 -3.11 3.25
C LYS A 41 3.04 -3.32 2.56
N LEU A 42 4.08 -2.59 3.00
CA LEU A 42 5.39 -2.60 2.35
C LEU A 42 6.51 -2.79 3.37
N ALA A 43 7.46 -3.64 3.00
CA ALA A 43 8.73 -3.80 3.69
C ALA A 43 9.89 -3.72 2.69
N LEU A 44 11.09 -3.51 3.19
CA LEU A 44 12.34 -3.49 2.43
C LEU A 44 13.22 -4.66 2.88
N THR A 45 13.90 -5.28 1.94
CA THR A 45 14.96 -6.28 2.17
C THR A 45 16.10 -6.07 1.19
N ASP A 46 17.18 -6.81 1.35
CA ASP A 46 18.33 -6.79 0.43
C ASP A 46 18.82 -8.20 0.08
N ALA A 47 19.41 -8.32 -1.08
CA ALA A 47 20.17 -9.49 -1.51
C ALA A 47 21.56 -9.54 -0.84
N PRO A 48 22.28 -10.69 -0.87
CA PRO A 48 23.55 -10.88 -0.16
C PRO A 48 24.66 -9.88 -0.54
N SER A 49 25.54 -9.59 0.41
CA SER A 49 26.60 -8.57 0.39
C SER A 49 27.69 -8.76 -0.68
N CYS A 50 28.33 -7.65 -1.10
CA CYS A 50 29.31 -7.59 -2.19
C CYS A 50 30.39 -6.56 -1.94
N GLY A 51 31.39 -6.85 -1.14
CA GLY A 51 32.59 -6.02 -1.03
C GLY A 51 32.39 -4.62 -0.43
N TYR A 52 31.28 -4.40 0.24
CA TYR A 52 30.97 -3.22 1.03
C TYR A 52 30.68 -3.60 2.47
N ASP A 53 31.02 -2.72 3.42
CA ASP A 53 30.71 -2.91 4.84
C ASP A 53 29.33 -2.34 5.18
N ALA A 54 28.84 -1.35 4.41
CA ALA A 54 27.49 -0.83 4.50
C ALA A 54 27.06 -0.16 3.19
N VAL A 55 25.76 -0.24 2.88
CA VAL A 55 25.09 0.53 1.81
C VAL A 55 23.85 1.18 2.38
N ASN A 56 23.92 2.47 2.61
CA ASN A 56 22.86 3.21 3.26
C ASN A 56 22.00 3.94 2.25
N VAL A 57 20.69 3.82 2.38
CA VAL A 57 19.71 4.62 1.65
C VAL A 57 18.74 5.26 2.64
N THR A 58 18.28 6.46 2.34
CA THR A 58 17.28 7.14 3.15
C THR A 58 15.97 7.21 2.36
N VAL A 59 15.02 6.38 2.75
CA VAL A 59 13.69 6.33 2.15
C VAL A 59 12.85 7.49 2.70
N GLN A 60 12.35 8.33 1.81
CA GLN A 60 11.49 9.46 2.15
C GLN A 60 10.02 9.11 1.98
N LYS A 61 9.67 8.48 0.86
CA LYS A 61 8.29 8.05 0.58
C LYS A 61 8.22 6.99 -0.52
N ILE A 62 7.11 6.29 -0.52
CA ILE A 62 6.72 5.40 -1.61
C ILE A 62 5.46 5.99 -2.26
N ARG A 63 5.41 5.96 -3.59
CA ARG A 63 4.27 6.39 -4.39
C ARG A 63 3.77 5.24 -5.23
N VAL A 64 2.45 5.11 -5.36
CA VAL A 64 1.84 4.09 -6.24
C VAL A 64 0.78 4.72 -7.12
N HIS A 65 0.64 4.20 -8.35
CA HIS A 65 -0.32 4.68 -9.33
C HIS A 65 -0.90 3.52 -10.13
N GLN A 66 -2.16 3.66 -10.55
CA GLN A 66 -2.83 2.64 -11.36
C GLN A 66 -2.31 2.58 -12.80
N SER A 67 -1.82 3.69 -13.36
CA SER A 67 -1.22 3.74 -14.70
C SER A 67 0.29 3.54 -14.66
N ALA A 68 0.80 2.61 -15.47
CA ALA A 68 2.23 2.34 -15.63
C ALA A 68 3.00 3.51 -16.25
N THR A 69 2.31 4.43 -16.94
CA THR A 69 2.91 5.56 -17.66
C THR A 69 2.64 6.90 -16.99
N ALA A 70 2.11 6.92 -15.76
CA ALA A 70 1.84 8.17 -15.05
C ALA A 70 3.10 9.02 -14.92
N ALA A 71 2.98 10.31 -15.29
CA ALA A 71 4.02 11.31 -15.07
C ALA A 71 4.16 11.64 -13.57
N ASP A 72 5.22 12.36 -13.18
CA ASP A 72 5.50 12.68 -11.78
C ASP A 72 4.43 13.55 -11.14
N ASP A 73 3.85 14.44 -11.91
CA ASP A 73 2.83 15.41 -11.55
C ASP A 73 1.40 14.97 -11.89
N ALA A 74 1.22 13.74 -12.40
CA ALA A 74 -0.10 13.21 -12.72
C ALA A 74 -0.97 13.15 -11.45
N SER A 75 -2.26 13.37 -11.61
CA SER A 75 -3.24 13.09 -10.54
C SER A 75 -3.39 11.58 -10.32
N GLY A 76 -3.84 11.17 -9.14
CA GLY A 76 -4.06 9.76 -8.82
C GLY A 76 -2.86 9.03 -8.21
N TRP A 77 -1.80 9.73 -7.85
CA TRP A 77 -0.74 9.20 -7.00
C TRP A 77 -1.23 9.07 -5.55
N HIS A 78 -0.98 7.91 -4.97
CA HIS A 78 -1.11 7.67 -3.54
C HIS A 78 0.28 7.54 -2.93
N GLU A 79 0.49 8.11 -1.74
CA GLU A 79 1.82 8.23 -1.13
C GLU A 79 1.83 7.72 0.31
N LEU A 80 2.81 6.86 0.61
CA LEU A 80 3.22 6.52 1.97
C LEU A 80 4.46 7.35 2.30
N THR A 81 4.30 8.40 3.09
CA THR A 81 5.39 9.27 3.51
C THR A 81 5.93 8.81 4.86
N LEU A 82 7.25 8.61 4.93
CA LEU A 82 7.96 8.27 6.16
C LEU A 82 8.36 9.56 6.89
N ASN A 83 7.85 9.76 8.09
CA ASN A 83 8.18 10.93 8.89
C ASN A 83 8.62 10.51 10.31
N PRO A 84 9.91 10.64 10.63
CA PRO A 84 11.01 11.11 9.78
C PRO A 84 11.34 10.14 8.63
N ALA A 85 12.01 10.65 7.57
CA ALA A 85 12.61 9.81 6.55
C ALA A 85 13.54 8.77 7.18
N ARG A 86 13.51 7.54 6.69
CA ARG A 86 14.16 6.40 7.32
C ARG A 86 15.44 6.03 6.60
N ARG A 87 16.57 6.18 7.31
CA ARG A 87 17.87 5.70 6.84
C ARG A 87 18.04 4.23 7.19
N VAL A 88 18.36 3.43 6.20
CA VAL A 88 18.46 1.97 6.29
C VAL A 88 19.81 1.54 5.71
N ASP A 89 20.56 0.72 6.42
CA ASP A 89 21.67 -0.03 5.87
C ASP A 89 21.11 -1.30 5.21
N LEU A 90 21.16 -1.33 3.89
CA LEU A 90 20.62 -2.44 3.10
C LEU A 90 21.29 -3.76 3.45
N LEU A 91 22.62 -3.76 3.68
CA LEU A 91 23.37 -4.99 3.97
C LEU A 91 22.98 -5.61 5.32
N SER A 92 22.34 -4.85 6.21
CA SER A 92 21.77 -5.38 7.46
C SER A 92 20.47 -6.17 7.24
N LEU A 93 19.86 -6.06 6.06
CA LEU A 93 18.56 -6.71 5.73
C LEU A 93 18.72 -8.05 5.03
N THR A 94 19.90 -8.66 5.09
CA THR A 94 20.15 -9.98 4.49
C THR A 94 19.49 -11.10 5.30
N ASN A 95 19.39 -12.30 4.70
CA ASN A 95 18.85 -13.51 5.34
C ASN A 95 17.38 -13.38 5.79
N GLY A 96 16.57 -12.63 5.04
CA GLY A 96 15.14 -12.49 5.31
C GLY A 96 14.79 -11.47 6.40
N VAL A 97 15.75 -10.67 6.85
CA VAL A 97 15.47 -9.52 7.71
C VAL A 97 14.70 -8.48 6.89
N LEU A 98 13.64 -7.94 7.46
CA LEU A 98 12.76 -6.97 6.82
C LEU A 98 12.75 -5.68 7.62
N GLU A 99 12.85 -4.56 6.92
CA GLU A 99 12.54 -3.24 7.44
C GLU A 99 11.12 -2.86 7.01
N GLU A 100 10.18 -2.86 7.94
CA GLU A 100 8.78 -2.50 7.66
C GLU A 100 8.68 -1.00 7.36
N LEU A 101 8.22 -0.65 6.16
CA LEU A 101 8.09 0.74 5.74
C LEU A 101 6.74 1.34 6.16
N GLY A 102 5.69 0.53 6.21
CA GLY A 102 4.36 0.94 6.67
C GLY A 102 3.22 0.41 5.82
N GLU A 103 2.05 1.00 6.05
CA GLU A 103 0.80 0.62 5.43
C GLU A 103 0.16 1.83 4.75
N LEU A 104 -0.44 1.62 3.58
CA LEU A 104 -1.08 2.65 2.77
C LEU A 104 -2.50 2.19 2.40
N PRO A 105 -3.55 2.82 2.92
CA PRO A 105 -4.91 2.61 2.43
C PRO A 105 -5.03 3.06 0.98
N LEU A 106 -5.61 2.21 0.13
CA LEU A 106 -5.75 2.44 -1.30
C LEU A 106 -7.17 2.11 -1.78
N PRO A 107 -7.72 2.86 -2.73
CA PRO A 107 -8.89 2.42 -3.48
C PRO A 107 -8.66 1.05 -4.11
N THR A 108 -9.71 0.26 -4.19
CA THR A 108 -9.67 -1.03 -4.90
C THR A 108 -9.25 -0.83 -6.35
N GLY A 109 -8.51 -1.79 -6.90
CA GLY A 109 -8.07 -1.75 -8.27
C GLY A 109 -6.64 -2.26 -8.46
N LYS A 110 -6.19 -2.18 -9.69
CA LYS A 110 -4.86 -2.62 -10.09
C LYS A 110 -3.89 -1.45 -10.12
N TYR A 111 -2.78 -1.60 -9.41
CA TYR A 111 -1.67 -0.64 -9.40
C TYR A 111 -0.52 -1.20 -10.22
N THR A 112 -0.05 -0.43 -11.18
CA THR A 112 0.93 -0.88 -12.17
C THR A 112 2.24 -0.11 -12.14
N GLN A 113 2.31 0.97 -11.35
CA GLN A 113 3.53 1.74 -11.13
C GLN A 113 3.74 1.98 -9.64
N MET A 114 4.98 1.77 -9.20
CA MET A 114 5.45 2.15 -7.88
C MET A 114 6.72 2.99 -8.02
N ARG A 115 6.94 3.92 -7.09
CA ARG A 115 8.16 4.72 -7.02
C ARG A 115 8.68 4.76 -5.59
N LEU A 116 9.97 4.50 -5.44
CA LEU A 116 10.70 4.67 -4.19
C LEU A 116 11.46 5.98 -4.26
N VAL A 117 11.07 6.94 -3.43
CA VAL A 117 11.70 8.27 -3.37
C VAL A 117 12.70 8.29 -2.23
N LEU A 118 13.95 8.58 -2.57
CA LEU A 118 15.05 8.69 -1.62
C LEU A 118 15.30 10.15 -1.27
N ALA A 119 15.71 10.41 -0.03
CA ALA A 119 16.16 11.73 0.37
C ALA A 119 17.44 12.13 -0.40
N GLY A 120 17.60 13.42 -0.65
CA GLY A 120 18.80 13.94 -1.30
C GLY A 120 19.99 14.00 -0.32
N ASN A 121 21.20 13.76 -0.83
CA ASN A 121 22.40 14.11 -0.12
C ASN A 121 22.58 15.63 -0.13
N GLY A 122 22.86 16.24 1.02
CA GLY A 122 23.14 17.66 1.10
C GLY A 122 22.84 18.26 2.48
N GLY A 123 23.25 19.51 2.67
CA GLY A 123 23.01 20.24 3.90
C GLY A 123 23.42 19.50 5.17
N ALA A 124 22.47 19.28 6.07
CA ALA A 124 22.68 18.56 7.33
C ALA A 124 22.83 17.03 7.18
N ALA A 125 22.55 16.47 5.99
CA ALA A 125 22.60 15.04 5.72
C ALA A 125 23.47 14.72 4.47
N PRO A 126 24.78 14.98 4.49
CA PRO A 126 25.66 14.76 3.33
C PRO A 126 25.76 13.29 2.93
N PHE A 127 25.47 12.38 3.85
CA PHE A 127 25.45 10.92 3.69
C PHE A 127 24.07 10.32 3.87
N ALA A 128 23.00 11.04 3.46
CA ALA A 128 21.66 10.46 3.44
C ALA A 128 21.64 9.14 2.65
N ASN A 129 22.36 9.10 1.53
CA ASN A 129 22.67 7.87 0.82
C ASN A 129 24.18 7.75 0.69
N SER A 130 24.74 6.60 1.08
CA SER A 130 26.18 6.41 1.19
C SER A 130 26.57 4.95 1.02
N VAL A 131 27.84 4.71 0.76
CA VAL A 131 28.46 3.40 0.76
C VAL A 131 29.72 3.42 1.62
N VAL A 132 30.00 2.33 2.31
CA VAL A 132 31.25 2.10 3.03
C VAL A 132 31.98 0.97 2.31
N PRO A 133 32.96 1.28 1.41
CA PRO A 133 33.79 0.25 0.80
C PRO A 133 34.65 -0.43 1.86
N THR A 134 34.84 -1.75 1.77
CA THR A 134 35.59 -2.50 2.77
C THR A 134 36.99 -1.92 2.97
N GLY A 135 37.33 -1.61 4.22
CA GLY A 135 38.61 -0.99 4.60
C GLY A 135 38.71 0.49 4.27
N SER A 136 37.60 1.17 3.93
CA SER A 136 37.57 2.58 3.58
C SER A 136 36.55 3.35 4.43
N GLY A 137 36.59 4.66 4.37
CA GLY A 137 35.57 5.51 5.02
C GLY A 137 34.27 5.58 4.24
N GLU A 138 33.25 6.15 4.87
CA GLU A 138 31.93 6.38 4.27
C GLU A 138 32.03 7.39 3.12
N VAL A 139 31.43 7.07 1.97
CA VAL A 139 31.43 7.88 0.76
C VAL A 139 29.98 8.12 0.31
N ALA A 140 29.67 9.36 -0.08
CA ALA A 140 28.36 9.70 -0.57
C ALA A 140 27.99 8.94 -1.86
N LEU A 141 26.78 8.40 -1.93
CA LEU A 141 26.18 7.84 -3.12
C LEU A 141 25.40 8.92 -3.87
N THR A 142 25.80 9.21 -5.09
CA THR A 142 25.00 10.08 -5.98
C THR A 142 23.82 9.30 -6.54
N THR A 143 22.62 9.84 -6.37
CA THR A 143 21.35 9.18 -6.80
C THR A 143 20.62 10.03 -7.83
N PRO A 144 21.04 10.05 -9.12
CA PRO A 144 20.52 11.03 -10.09
C PRO A 144 19.00 10.96 -10.31
N SER A 145 18.42 9.77 -10.28
CA SER A 145 16.98 9.55 -10.52
C SER A 145 16.17 9.37 -9.22
N GLY A 146 16.78 8.92 -8.15
CA GLY A 146 16.11 8.57 -6.91
C GLY A 146 15.58 9.76 -6.11
N GLN A 147 16.10 10.96 -6.37
CA GLN A 147 15.80 12.18 -5.61
C GLN A 147 14.68 13.03 -6.22
N GLN A 148 14.50 13.00 -7.53
CA GLN A 148 13.51 13.85 -8.21
C GLN A 148 12.18 13.12 -8.38
N SER A 149 12.16 12.11 -9.23
CA SER A 149 10.95 11.36 -9.57
C SER A 149 10.81 10.04 -8.80
N GLY A 150 11.85 9.64 -8.06
CA GLY A 150 11.96 8.34 -7.42
C GLY A 150 12.40 7.23 -8.38
N VAL A 151 12.78 6.11 -7.79
CA VAL A 151 13.09 4.87 -8.50
C VAL A 151 11.79 4.28 -9.03
N LYS A 152 11.61 4.30 -10.33
CA LYS A 152 10.41 3.77 -10.98
C LYS A 152 10.47 2.25 -11.08
N MET A 153 9.41 1.57 -10.62
CA MET A 153 9.21 0.15 -10.71
C MET A 153 7.88 -0.15 -11.39
N ASN A 154 7.87 -1.04 -12.36
CA ASN A 154 6.62 -1.60 -12.88
C ASN A 154 6.19 -2.73 -11.95
N VAL A 155 4.95 -2.65 -11.47
CA VAL A 155 4.38 -3.59 -10.52
C VAL A 155 3.06 -4.16 -11.04
N ASN A 156 2.58 -5.21 -10.42
CA ASN A 156 1.27 -5.79 -10.69
C ASN A 156 0.63 -6.12 -9.34
N ILE A 157 0.01 -5.10 -8.74
CA ILE A 157 -0.58 -5.19 -7.40
C ILE A 157 -2.07 -5.01 -7.53
N ASP A 158 -2.83 -6.02 -7.11
CA ASP A 158 -4.28 -5.95 -7.03
C ASP A 158 -4.69 -5.64 -5.59
N ILE A 159 -5.43 -4.56 -5.40
CA ILE A 159 -5.99 -4.13 -4.12
C ILE A 159 -7.46 -4.51 -4.11
N ALA A 160 -7.83 -5.45 -3.26
CA ALA A 160 -9.22 -5.85 -3.04
C ALA A 160 -9.79 -5.17 -1.79
N ALA A 161 -11.12 -4.97 -1.78
CA ALA A 161 -11.80 -4.34 -0.65
C ALA A 161 -11.59 -5.12 0.66
N ASN A 162 -11.25 -4.39 1.73
CA ASN A 162 -11.02 -4.95 3.07
C ASN A 162 -9.92 -6.02 3.12
N GLN A 163 -9.01 -6.03 2.16
CA GLN A 163 -7.88 -6.95 2.13
C GLN A 163 -6.55 -6.21 2.22
N MET A 164 -5.54 -6.92 2.74
CA MET A 164 -4.17 -6.44 2.78
C MET A 164 -3.36 -7.13 1.67
N ALA A 165 -2.75 -6.32 0.82
CA ALA A 165 -1.75 -6.73 -0.15
C ALA A 165 -0.38 -6.43 0.46
N ASP A 166 0.39 -7.48 0.77
CA ASP A 166 1.68 -7.38 1.47
C ASP A 166 2.81 -7.66 0.50
N PHE A 167 3.74 -6.71 0.35
CA PHE A 167 4.84 -6.78 -0.60
C PHE A 167 6.16 -6.38 0.04
N VAL A 168 7.23 -6.95 -0.50
CA VAL A 168 8.61 -6.65 -0.12
C VAL A 168 9.30 -6.03 -1.32
N LEU A 169 9.98 -4.90 -1.09
CA LEU A 169 10.92 -4.32 -2.03
C LEU A 169 12.28 -4.98 -1.77
N ASP A 170 12.69 -5.88 -2.65
CA ASP A 170 13.99 -6.54 -2.62
C ASP A 170 15.00 -5.66 -3.37
N PHE A 171 15.82 -4.97 -2.60
CA PHE A 171 16.78 -3.99 -3.11
C PHE A 171 18.14 -4.66 -3.26
N ASP A 172 18.55 -4.97 -4.47
CA ASP A 172 19.87 -5.54 -4.75
C ASP A 172 20.97 -4.46 -4.64
N ALA A 173 21.52 -4.29 -3.44
CA ALA A 173 22.55 -3.30 -3.17
C ALA A 173 23.80 -3.50 -4.05
N CYS A 174 24.15 -4.76 -4.33
CA CYS A 174 25.31 -5.12 -5.12
C CYS A 174 25.23 -4.66 -6.58
N LYS A 175 24.09 -4.85 -7.19
CA LYS A 175 23.85 -4.39 -8.57
C LYS A 175 23.56 -2.89 -8.63
N SER A 176 23.13 -2.33 -7.52
CA SER A 176 22.71 -0.92 -7.45
C SER A 176 23.87 0.06 -7.28
N VAL A 177 24.95 -0.35 -6.60
CA VAL A 177 26.13 0.51 -6.40
C VAL A 177 27.11 0.33 -7.55
N VAL A 178 27.39 1.40 -8.28
CA VAL A 178 28.34 1.38 -9.40
C VAL A 178 29.40 2.47 -9.24
N THR A 179 30.64 2.16 -9.59
CA THR A 179 31.75 3.12 -9.58
C THR A 179 31.67 4.02 -10.81
N ALA A 180 31.78 5.33 -10.63
CA ALA A 180 31.75 6.31 -11.72
C ALA A 180 33.12 6.46 -12.37
N GLY A 181 33.51 5.50 -13.20
CA GLY A 181 34.83 5.50 -13.91
C GLY A 181 36.00 5.63 -12.97
N ALA A 182 37.05 6.38 -13.38
CA ALA A 182 38.24 6.60 -12.59
C ALA A 182 38.12 7.71 -11.52
N SER A 183 36.92 8.28 -11.32
CA SER A 183 36.74 9.43 -10.40
C SER A 183 36.66 9.04 -8.91
N GLY A 184 36.63 7.75 -8.58
CA GLY A 184 36.44 7.26 -7.22
C GLY A 184 35.05 7.56 -6.62
N ARG A 185 34.11 8.11 -7.42
CA ARG A 185 32.76 8.39 -6.98
C ARG A 185 31.87 7.17 -7.18
N TYR A 186 30.88 7.04 -6.30
CA TYR A 186 29.88 5.99 -6.37
C TYR A 186 28.53 6.57 -6.78
N LEU A 187 27.83 5.84 -7.65
CA LEU A 187 26.49 6.14 -8.10
C LEU A 187 25.53 5.05 -7.63
N LEU A 188 24.35 5.44 -7.20
CA LEU A 188 23.28 4.51 -6.95
C LEU A 188 22.38 4.44 -8.20
N LYS A 189 22.37 3.28 -8.83
CA LYS A 189 21.45 2.90 -9.91
C LYS A 189 20.54 1.79 -9.39
N PRO A 190 19.45 2.13 -8.70
CA PRO A 190 18.69 1.15 -7.94
C PRO A 190 18.15 0.02 -8.80
N VAL A 191 18.43 -1.22 -8.38
CA VAL A 191 17.86 -2.46 -8.88
C VAL A 191 16.95 -2.99 -7.77
N VAL A 192 15.64 -2.89 -7.96
CA VAL A 192 14.64 -3.24 -6.95
C VAL A 192 13.58 -4.13 -7.58
N ALA A 193 13.35 -5.30 -6.98
CA ALA A 193 12.24 -6.16 -7.31
C ALA A 193 11.11 -5.97 -6.30
N VAL A 194 9.85 -6.02 -6.75
CA VAL A 194 8.68 -5.96 -5.87
C VAL A 194 8.07 -7.35 -5.82
N ILE A 195 8.16 -7.99 -4.67
CA ILE A 195 7.82 -9.40 -4.47
C ILE A 195 6.63 -9.50 -3.51
N PRO A 196 5.55 -10.24 -3.85
CA PRO A 196 4.47 -10.48 -2.92
C PRO A 196 4.99 -11.29 -1.72
N ARG A 197 4.73 -10.79 -0.51
CA ARG A 197 4.99 -11.53 0.72
C ARG A 197 3.83 -12.49 0.94
N LEU A 198 4.05 -13.76 0.59
CA LEU A 198 3.08 -14.81 0.86
C LEU A 198 3.02 -15.08 2.36
N VAL A 199 2.05 -14.49 3.01
CA VAL A 199 1.73 -14.83 4.38
C VAL A 199 0.74 -15.98 4.34
N SER A 200 1.24 -17.21 4.50
CA SER A 200 0.35 -18.35 4.73
C SER A 200 -0.32 -18.17 6.08
N GLY A 201 -1.65 -18.17 6.10
CA GLY A 201 -2.40 -17.98 7.32
C GLY A 201 -3.89 -18.29 7.14
N VAL A 202 -4.57 -18.42 8.26
CA VAL A 202 -6.04 -18.56 8.32
C VAL A 202 -6.62 -17.26 8.83
N GLN A 203 -7.46 -16.62 8.00
CA GLN A 203 -8.20 -15.42 8.39
C GLN A 203 -9.70 -15.69 8.42
N GLY A 204 -10.41 -14.95 9.23
CA GLY A 204 -11.86 -15.04 9.33
C GLY A 204 -12.43 -14.00 10.27
N PHE A 205 -13.71 -14.17 10.57
CA PHE A 205 -14.44 -13.36 11.54
C PHE A 205 -15.04 -14.27 12.61
N VAL A 206 -15.16 -13.75 13.83
CA VAL A 206 -15.76 -14.44 14.95
C VAL A 206 -16.60 -13.48 15.79
N GLU A 207 -17.73 -14.00 16.27
CA GLU A 207 -18.59 -13.36 17.27
C GLU A 207 -18.92 -14.35 18.37
N PRO A 208 -18.99 -13.92 19.65
CA PRO A 208 -18.66 -12.57 20.16
C PRO A 208 -17.16 -12.29 20.15
N VAL A 209 -16.80 -11.00 20.03
CA VAL A 209 -15.40 -10.57 19.99
C VAL A 209 -14.75 -10.59 21.39
N ALA A 210 -15.50 -10.12 22.40
CA ALA A 210 -15.00 -9.97 23.77
C ALA A 210 -14.67 -11.32 24.41
N GLY A 211 -13.43 -11.46 24.88
CA GLY A 211 -12.96 -12.66 25.54
C GLY A 211 -12.68 -13.86 24.62
N THR A 212 -12.80 -13.67 23.30
CA THR A 212 -12.56 -14.75 22.34
C THR A 212 -11.10 -14.83 21.96
N THR A 213 -10.55 -16.05 21.98
CA THR A 213 -9.25 -16.40 21.41
C THR A 213 -9.44 -17.42 20.31
N VAL A 214 -8.90 -17.15 19.14
CA VAL A 214 -8.91 -18.06 18.00
C VAL A 214 -7.62 -18.84 17.98
N THR A 215 -7.70 -20.17 17.92
CA THR A 215 -6.53 -21.07 17.95
C THR A 215 -6.49 -21.95 16.70
N LEU A 216 -5.29 -22.13 16.16
CA LEU A 216 -4.99 -23.19 15.21
C LEU A 216 -4.41 -24.38 15.96
N GLN A 217 -5.00 -25.55 15.76
CA GLN A 217 -4.53 -26.77 16.40
C GLN A 217 -4.04 -27.77 15.36
N SER A 218 -2.99 -28.50 15.70
CA SER A 218 -2.49 -29.64 14.96
C SER A 218 -2.34 -30.83 15.90
N GLN A 219 -2.95 -31.95 15.57
CA GLN A 219 -2.93 -33.18 16.39
C GLN A 219 -3.36 -32.97 17.87
N GLY A 220 -4.29 -32.01 18.07
CA GLY A 220 -4.81 -31.67 19.41
C GLY A 220 -3.98 -30.64 20.19
N GLU A 221 -2.84 -30.24 19.70
CA GLU A 221 -2.01 -29.18 20.31
C GLU A 221 -2.23 -27.82 19.63
N VAL A 222 -2.23 -26.73 20.44
CA VAL A 222 -2.34 -25.37 19.94
C VAL A 222 -1.00 -24.94 19.34
N VAL A 223 -0.95 -24.77 18.02
CA VAL A 223 0.26 -24.33 17.31
C VAL A 223 0.32 -22.81 17.12
N ARG A 224 -0.84 -22.14 17.09
CA ARG A 224 -0.96 -20.68 17.00
C ARG A 224 -2.22 -20.21 17.70
N ALA A 225 -2.17 -18.99 18.22
CA ALA A 225 -3.32 -18.33 18.81
C ALA A 225 -3.30 -16.83 18.46
N THR A 226 -4.47 -16.24 18.34
CA THR A 226 -4.64 -14.78 18.12
C THR A 226 -5.93 -14.32 18.79
N VAL A 227 -6.01 -13.01 19.07
CA VAL A 227 -7.22 -12.35 19.54
C VAL A 227 -7.81 -11.56 18.37
N PRO A 228 -9.12 -11.66 18.11
CA PRO A 228 -9.77 -10.86 17.07
C PRO A 228 -9.69 -9.37 17.37
N ASP A 229 -9.70 -8.54 16.33
CA ASP A 229 -9.85 -7.11 16.47
C ASP A 229 -11.30 -6.71 16.85
N ALA A 230 -11.56 -5.41 17.04
CA ALA A 230 -12.87 -4.89 17.41
C ALA A 230 -14.00 -5.21 16.43
N SER A 231 -13.67 -5.54 15.18
CA SER A 231 -14.63 -5.98 14.15
C SER A 231 -14.85 -7.50 14.13
N GLY A 232 -14.17 -8.24 15.01
CA GLY A 232 -14.19 -9.69 15.04
C GLY A 232 -13.24 -10.36 14.04
N ARG A 233 -12.48 -9.61 13.27
CA ARG A 233 -11.55 -10.15 12.28
C ARG A 233 -10.30 -10.71 12.97
N TYR A 234 -9.86 -11.87 12.52
CA TYR A 234 -8.62 -12.49 12.99
C TYR A 234 -7.73 -12.96 11.84
N LEU A 235 -6.43 -13.02 12.10
CA LEU A 235 -5.43 -13.62 11.23
C LEU A 235 -4.48 -14.46 12.08
N LEU A 236 -4.44 -15.77 11.81
CA LEU A 236 -3.46 -16.72 12.33
C LEU A 236 -2.37 -16.94 11.28
N ARG A 237 -1.13 -16.62 11.60
CA ARG A 237 0.06 -16.77 10.73
C ARG A 237 0.94 -17.93 11.19
#